data_07495ecf76be66f95379936d515abb28
#
_entry.id   07495ecf76be66f95379936d515abb28
#
_cell.length_a   1.000
_cell.length_b   1.000
_cell.length_c   1.000
_cell.angle_alpha   90.00
_cell.angle_beta   90.00
_cell.angle_gamma   90.00
#
_symmetry.space_group_name_H-M   'P 1'
#
loop_
_entity.id
_entity.type
_entity.pdbx_description
1 polymer ?
#
loop_
_entity_poly.entity_id
_entity_poly.type
_entity_poly.pdbx_seq_one_letter_code
_entity_poly.pdbx_strand_id
1 'polypeptide(L)'
;MTQTDHPHDNVVPTPAQRIGGALIGDDRFGEFDWHDPWPTYDRMRTEAPIWQNPEGITLLTRFADCEAVLRDPRFSSSNDHADPPRVLAADDPRSLMEGGSAPLIFLDPPDHTRLRKLVSKAFTPRSIERLRPRVQQLVDGILDRAAHEGGLDVVADLGYELPVVVICELLGVPLADRPQFAGWSSDASRLLDDDLTPDELNRGVVAAINFAGYFEALFADRRLAPRDDMVSALLAVEEQGDRLREDELRSIVVLLFIAGHETTMNLIGNGTYALLRSPEQRERWRHDPSLDASAVEELLRFDGPVHLTGRIPVEDIELNGHLFPRGKSVVTLLAAANRDPARFEDPAHLDVARPDNHQLSFSQGIHYCLGAALARLEGQIAVGSLIRRFPDLELAEEPQYRDHFVLRGLKSLRVTV
;
A
#
# COMPACT_ATOMS: atom_id res chain seq x y z
N MET A 1 -17.57 -7.54 -51.70
CA MET A 1 -17.00 -6.66 -50.66
C MET A 1 -17.83 -6.86 -49.43
N THR A 2 -17.46 -7.83 -48.62
CA THR A 2 -18.13 -8.18 -47.36
C THR A 2 -17.29 -7.59 -46.26
N GLN A 3 -17.83 -6.56 -45.61
CA GLN A 3 -17.28 -5.93 -44.42
C GLN A 3 -17.51 -6.92 -43.27
N THR A 4 -16.43 -7.46 -42.74
CA THR A 4 -16.45 -8.27 -41.51
C THR A 4 -16.51 -7.30 -40.32
N ASP A 5 -17.73 -7.12 -39.79
CA ASP A 5 -17.93 -6.53 -38.48
C ASP A 5 -17.24 -7.46 -37.45
N HIS A 6 -16.17 -6.99 -36.87
CA HIS A 6 -15.67 -7.54 -35.61
C HIS A 6 -16.57 -7.01 -34.48
N PRO A 7 -17.19 -7.85 -33.68
CA PRO A 7 -17.87 -7.38 -32.49
C PRO A 7 -16.78 -6.85 -31.53
N HIS A 8 -16.68 -5.52 -31.42
CA HIS A 8 -16.07 -4.93 -30.24
C HIS A 8 -16.99 -5.30 -29.08
N ASP A 9 -16.62 -6.29 -28.31
CA ASP A 9 -17.22 -6.57 -27.02
C ASP A 9 -17.24 -5.25 -26.25
N ASN A 10 -18.45 -4.77 -25.91
CA ASN A 10 -18.67 -3.67 -24.98
C ASN A 10 -18.28 -4.15 -23.58
N VAL A 11 -16.97 -4.30 -23.33
CA VAL A 11 -16.43 -4.56 -22.00
C VAL A 11 -16.59 -3.25 -21.23
N VAL A 12 -17.48 -3.23 -20.25
CA VAL A 12 -17.63 -2.07 -19.36
C VAL A 12 -16.30 -1.91 -18.58
N PRO A 13 -15.64 -0.72 -18.65
CA PRO A 13 -14.40 -0.50 -17.94
C PRO A 13 -14.55 -0.75 -16.44
N THR A 14 -13.55 -1.36 -15.83
CA THR A 14 -13.51 -1.58 -14.38
C THR A 14 -13.33 -0.25 -13.63
N PRO A 15 -13.66 -0.14 -12.34
CA PRO A 15 -13.41 1.06 -11.55
C PRO A 15 -11.96 1.56 -11.66
N ALA A 16 -10.96 0.70 -11.53
CA ALA A 16 -9.56 1.11 -11.65
C ALA A 16 -9.20 1.63 -13.05
N GLN A 17 -9.79 1.06 -14.11
CA GLN A 17 -9.62 1.57 -15.47
C GLN A 17 -10.27 2.93 -15.64
N ARG A 18 -11.49 3.14 -15.10
CA ARG A 18 -12.17 4.45 -15.17
C ARG A 18 -11.43 5.54 -14.42
N ILE A 19 -11.01 5.26 -13.18
CA ILE A 19 -10.23 6.21 -12.36
C ILE A 19 -8.90 6.52 -13.05
N GLY A 20 -8.19 5.50 -13.50
CA GLY A 20 -6.93 5.65 -14.21
C GLY A 20 -7.06 6.45 -15.48
N GLY A 21 -8.06 6.14 -16.32
CA GLY A 21 -8.36 6.87 -17.53
C GLY A 21 -8.72 8.33 -17.29
N ALA A 22 -9.61 8.60 -16.32
CA ALA A 22 -9.99 9.96 -15.96
C ALA A 22 -8.81 10.75 -15.36
N LEU A 23 -8.03 10.13 -14.46
CA LEU A 23 -6.90 10.78 -13.81
C LEU A 23 -5.75 11.05 -14.79
N ILE A 24 -5.40 10.06 -15.62
CA ILE A 24 -4.26 10.13 -16.54
C ILE A 24 -4.61 10.88 -17.84
N GLY A 25 -5.88 10.81 -18.29
CA GLY A 25 -6.36 11.46 -19.51
C GLY A 25 -6.13 10.59 -20.75
N ASP A 26 -7.04 9.66 -20.99
CA ASP A 26 -7.00 8.69 -22.10
C ASP A 26 -6.82 9.32 -23.48
N ASP A 27 -7.38 10.50 -23.72
CA ASP A 27 -7.28 11.20 -25.00
C ASP A 27 -5.84 11.51 -25.41
N ARG A 28 -4.95 11.69 -24.42
CA ARG A 28 -3.55 12.05 -24.67
C ARG A 28 -2.62 10.85 -24.71
N PHE A 29 -2.77 9.93 -23.72
CA PHE A 29 -1.81 8.84 -23.51
C PHE A 29 -2.32 7.48 -23.95
N GLY A 30 -3.53 7.42 -24.54
CA GLY A 30 -4.23 6.21 -24.93
C GLY A 30 -4.96 5.57 -23.76
N GLU A 31 -5.72 4.51 -24.06
CA GLU A 31 -6.46 3.76 -23.05
C GLU A 31 -5.53 3.27 -21.94
N PHE A 32 -5.88 3.57 -20.69
CA PHE A 32 -5.12 3.15 -19.53
C PHE A 32 -5.44 1.69 -19.18
N ASP A 33 -4.46 0.82 -19.30
CA ASP A 33 -4.56 -0.57 -18.86
C ASP A 33 -4.00 -0.75 -17.44
N TRP A 34 -4.89 -0.98 -16.48
CA TRP A 34 -4.48 -1.24 -15.10
C TRP A 34 -3.71 -2.56 -14.93
N HIS A 35 -3.91 -3.54 -15.81
CA HIS A 35 -3.16 -4.79 -15.79
C HIS A 35 -1.71 -4.59 -16.27
N ASP A 36 -1.50 -3.67 -17.21
CA ASP A 36 -0.17 -3.26 -17.70
C ASP A 36 -0.04 -1.74 -17.80
N PRO A 37 0.11 -1.01 -16.68
CA PRO A 37 0.15 0.45 -16.66
C PRO A 37 1.47 1.03 -17.20
N TRP A 38 2.49 0.21 -17.38
CA TRP A 38 3.85 0.64 -17.67
C TRP A 38 4.01 1.40 -18.97
N PRO A 39 3.42 0.99 -20.10
CA PRO A 39 3.50 1.74 -21.35
C PRO A 39 2.94 3.16 -21.23
N THR A 40 1.82 3.32 -20.51
CA THR A 40 1.22 4.63 -20.28
C THR A 40 2.09 5.50 -19.37
N TYR A 41 2.63 4.94 -18.29
CA TYR A 41 3.55 5.68 -17.40
C TYR A 41 4.84 6.10 -18.13
N ASP A 42 5.38 5.28 -19.01
CA ASP A 42 6.56 5.59 -19.81
C ASP A 42 6.30 6.72 -20.82
N ARG A 43 5.14 6.69 -21.47
CA ARG A 43 4.70 7.79 -22.35
C ARG A 43 4.52 9.09 -21.58
N MET A 44 3.81 9.07 -20.45
CA MET A 44 3.64 10.26 -19.59
C MET A 44 5.00 10.84 -19.18
N ARG A 45 5.92 10.00 -18.70
CA ARG A 45 7.26 10.43 -18.26
C ARG A 45 8.06 11.07 -19.38
N THR A 46 7.92 10.59 -20.61
CA THR A 46 8.64 11.10 -21.78
C THR A 46 8.02 12.35 -22.37
N GLU A 47 6.67 12.36 -22.52
CA GLU A 47 5.95 13.41 -23.26
C GLU A 47 5.47 14.55 -22.36
N ALA A 48 5.09 14.27 -21.11
CA ALA A 48 4.57 15.22 -20.16
C ALA A 48 4.85 14.78 -18.71
N PRO A 49 6.10 14.84 -18.23
CA PRO A 49 6.49 14.30 -16.92
C PRO A 49 5.80 14.97 -15.74
N ILE A 50 5.37 16.22 -15.92
CA ILE A 50 4.45 16.95 -15.07
C ILE A 50 3.22 17.23 -15.93
N TRP A 51 2.12 16.55 -15.65
CA TRP A 51 0.90 16.60 -16.43
C TRP A 51 -0.27 17.10 -15.59
N GLN A 52 -0.93 18.18 -16.04
CA GLN A 52 -2.18 18.60 -15.44
C GLN A 52 -3.34 18.05 -16.27
N ASN A 53 -4.19 17.23 -15.65
CA ASN A 53 -5.35 16.67 -16.31
C ASN A 53 -6.47 17.71 -16.47
N PRO A 54 -7.54 17.42 -17.23
CA PRO A 54 -8.67 18.34 -17.45
C PRO A 54 -9.39 18.76 -16.15
N GLU A 55 -9.31 17.96 -15.09
CA GLU A 55 -9.88 18.25 -13.77
C GLU A 55 -8.99 19.16 -12.91
N GLY A 56 -7.81 19.53 -13.41
CA GLY A 56 -6.87 20.39 -12.70
C GLY A 56 -5.97 19.67 -11.71
N ILE A 57 -5.93 18.33 -11.73
CA ILE A 57 -5.02 17.51 -10.92
C ILE A 57 -3.67 17.44 -11.62
N THR A 58 -2.58 17.73 -10.90
CA THR A 58 -1.21 17.65 -11.45
C THR A 58 -0.60 16.29 -11.10
N LEU A 59 -0.19 15.52 -12.11
CA LEU A 59 0.45 14.22 -11.96
C LEU A 59 1.94 14.32 -12.22
N LEU A 60 2.74 13.65 -11.41
CA LEU A 60 4.19 13.58 -11.50
C LEU A 60 4.65 12.14 -11.76
N THR A 61 5.56 11.96 -12.73
CA THR A 61 6.04 10.63 -13.15
C THR A 61 7.54 10.44 -12.99
N ARG A 62 8.33 11.53 -12.92
CA ARG A 62 9.79 11.44 -12.71
C ARG A 62 10.12 11.26 -11.23
N PHE A 63 11.15 10.46 -10.97
CA PHE A 63 11.63 10.22 -9.61
C PHE A 63 11.97 11.51 -8.86
N ALA A 64 12.76 12.37 -9.47
CA ALA A 64 13.22 13.61 -8.83
C ALA A 64 12.06 14.56 -8.46
N ASP A 65 11.03 14.65 -9.31
CA ASP A 65 9.87 15.51 -9.06
C ASP A 65 8.99 14.93 -7.94
N CYS A 66 8.75 13.60 -7.97
CA CYS A 66 8.02 12.91 -6.91
C CYS A 66 8.75 13.02 -5.55
N GLU A 67 10.04 12.74 -5.52
CA GLU A 67 10.84 12.84 -4.30
C GLU A 67 10.85 14.27 -3.73
N ALA A 68 10.99 15.28 -4.58
CA ALA A 68 10.98 16.68 -4.17
C ALA A 68 9.65 17.07 -3.51
N VAL A 69 8.52 16.72 -4.13
CA VAL A 69 7.18 16.98 -3.58
C VAL A 69 6.96 16.23 -2.27
N LEU A 70 7.38 14.98 -2.17
CA LEU A 70 7.20 14.17 -0.95
C LEU A 70 8.02 14.67 0.24
N ARG A 71 9.14 15.38 -0.01
CA ARG A 71 10.02 15.91 1.04
C ARG A 71 9.73 17.36 1.41
N ASP A 72 9.07 18.12 0.56
CA ASP A 72 8.79 19.53 0.82
C ASP A 72 7.57 19.68 1.74
N PRO A 73 7.73 20.26 2.95
CA PRO A 73 6.65 20.39 3.91
C PRO A 73 5.52 21.34 3.48
N ARG A 74 5.70 22.10 2.40
CA ARG A 74 4.66 22.94 1.83
C ARG A 74 3.62 22.15 1.01
N PHE A 75 3.91 20.88 0.71
CA PHE A 75 2.96 19.95 0.11
C PHE A 75 2.29 19.12 1.20
N SER A 76 1.12 19.57 1.64
CA SER A 76 0.30 18.98 2.68
C SER A 76 -0.26 17.62 2.31
N SER A 77 -0.47 16.76 3.30
CA SER A 77 -1.27 15.54 3.16
C SER A 77 -2.73 15.73 3.58
N SER A 78 -3.09 16.88 4.18
CA SER A 78 -4.45 17.15 4.63
C SER A 78 -5.34 17.69 3.50
N ASN A 79 -6.52 17.10 3.38
CA ASN A 79 -7.55 17.60 2.46
C ASN A 79 -8.13 18.96 2.87
N ASP A 80 -7.86 19.43 4.09
CA ASP A 80 -8.33 20.74 4.59
C ASP A 80 -7.77 21.91 3.79
N HIS A 81 -6.66 21.70 3.09
CA HIS A 81 -6.03 22.69 2.22
C HIS A 81 -6.57 22.70 0.78
N ALA A 82 -7.47 21.77 0.43
CA ALA A 82 -8.03 21.70 -0.94
C ALA A 82 -8.86 22.94 -1.29
N ASP A 83 -8.77 23.39 -2.55
CA ASP A 83 -9.56 24.49 -3.12
C ASP A 83 -10.18 24.07 -4.46
N PRO A 84 -11.49 23.88 -4.55
CA PRO A 84 -12.49 24.03 -3.48
C PRO A 84 -12.32 22.98 -2.36
N PRO A 85 -12.76 23.30 -1.13
CA PRO A 85 -12.75 22.33 -0.04
C PRO A 85 -13.51 21.07 -0.42
N ARG A 86 -12.96 19.91 -0.05
CA ARG A 86 -13.69 18.62 -0.18
C ARG A 86 -14.76 18.58 0.91
N VAL A 87 -16.01 18.82 0.52
CA VAL A 87 -17.16 18.71 1.41
C VAL A 87 -17.90 17.42 1.04
N LEU A 88 -18.10 16.54 2.02
CA LEU A 88 -18.94 15.37 1.82
C LEU A 88 -20.40 15.80 1.58
N ALA A 89 -21.10 15.11 0.67
CA ALA A 89 -22.53 15.31 0.52
C ALA A 89 -23.25 14.94 1.83
N ALA A 90 -24.39 15.58 2.11
CA ALA A 90 -25.11 15.38 3.38
C ALA A 90 -25.57 13.92 3.60
N ASP A 91 -25.71 13.17 2.53
CA ASP A 91 -26.08 11.75 2.48
C ASP A 91 -24.88 10.82 2.26
N ASP A 92 -23.65 11.35 2.25
CA ASP A 92 -22.44 10.55 2.10
C ASP A 92 -22.20 9.70 3.37
N PRO A 93 -22.17 8.37 3.27
CA PRO A 93 -21.94 7.50 4.42
C PRO A 93 -20.66 7.81 5.21
N ARG A 94 -19.65 8.42 4.59
CA ARG A 94 -18.38 8.81 5.24
C ARG A 94 -18.60 9.87 6.33
N SER A 95 -19.72 10.62 6.28
CA SER A 95 -20.10 11.55 7.35
C SER A 95 -20.27 10.84 8.71
N LEU A 96 -20.60 9.54 8.72
CA LEU A 96 -20.66 8.74 9.95
C LEU A 96 -19.29 8.55 10.64
N MET A 97 -18.21 8.80 9.92
CA MET A 97 -16.85 8.76 10.47
C MET A 97 -16.34 10.15 10.88
N GLU A 98 -17.11 11.22 10.63
CA GLU A 98 -16.77 12.59 11.04
C GLU A 98 -16.80 12.72 12.57
N GLY A 99 -16.01 13.66 13.09
CA GLY A 99 -15.92 13.95 14.54
C GLY A 99 -14.85 13.15 15.29
N GLY A 100 -14.13 12.23 14.61
CA GLY A 100 -12.92 11.59 15.12
C GLY A 100 -11.63 12.28 14.66
N SER A 101 -10.49 11.84 15.20
CA SER A 101 -9.17 12.26 14.69
C SER A 101 -8.95 11.72 13.27
N ALA A 102 -8.51 12.59 12.36
CA ALA A 102 -8.09 12.15 11.03
C ALA A 102 -6.96 11.11 11.13
N PRO A 103 -6.89 10.14 10.20
CA PRO A 103 -5.77 9.20 10.14
C PRO A 103 -4.43 9.91 10.00
N LEU A 104 -3.40 9.38 10.68
CA LEU A 104 -2.04 9.97 10.71
C LEU A 104 -1.49 10.33 9.33
N ILE A 105 -1.86 9.58 8.29
CA ILE A 105 -1.43 9.80 6.90
C ILE A 105 -2.02 11.06 6.27
N PHE A 106 -3.08 11.64 6.84
CA PHE A 106 -3.77 12.86 6.38
C PHE A 106 -3.58 14.03 7.33
N LEU A 107 -2.65 13.95 8.27
CA LEU A 107 -2.33 15.02 9.20
C LEU A 107 -1.05 15.76 8.81
N ASP A 108 -1.00 17.04 9.13
CA ASP A 108 0.19 17.88 9.01
C ASP A 108 0.77 18.23 10.40
N PRO A 109 2.02 18.75 10.47
CA PRO A 109 2.52 19.36 11.69
C PRO A 109 1.62 20.53 12.15
N PRO A 110 1.39 20.71 13.48
CA PRO A 110 2.09 20.02 14.56
C PRO A 110 1.51 18.66 14.94
N ASP A 111 0.26 18.35 14.61
CA ASP A 111 -0.46 17.15 15.07
C ASP A 111 0.19 15.87 14.53
N HIS A 112 0.54 15.84 13.24
CA HIS A 112 1.30 14.72 12.66
C HIS A 112 2.58 14.44 13.46
N THR A 113 3.39 15.47 13.72
CA THR A 113 4.67 15.31 14.40
C THR A 113 4.49 14.77 15.81
N ARG A 114 3.49 15.28 16.53
CA ARG A 114 3.13 14.82 17.87
C ARG A 114 2.73 13.35 17.89
N LEU A 115 1.74 12.99 17.08
CA LEU A 115 1.24 11.61 17.02
C LEU A 115 2.30 10.64 16.51
N ARG A 116 3.03 11.00 15.46
CA ARG A 116 4.13 10.20 14.92
C ARG A 116 5.17 9.87 15.97
N LYS A 117 5.56 10.85 16.79
CA LYS A 117 6.54 10.68 17.87
C LYS A 117 6.04 9.70 18.93
N LEU A 118 4.76 9.78 19.33
CA LEU A 118 4.16 8.87 20.28
C LEU A 118 4.11 7.43 19.75
N VAL A 119 3.61 7.24 18.53
CA VAL A 119 3.49 5.91 17.90
C VAL A 119 4.83 5.27 17.64
N SER A 120 5.84 6.03 17.20
CA SER A 120 7.17 5.51 16.90
C SER A 120 7.89 4.92 18.11
N LYS A 121 7.49 5.27 19.35
CA LYS A 121 8.01 4.64 20.56
C LYS A 121 7.59 3.19 20.71
N ALA A 122 6.37 2.85 20.26
CA ALA A 122 5.87 1.48 20.26
C ALA A 122 6.37 0.68 19.04
N PHE A 123 6.66 1.37 17.92
CA PHE A 123 7.01 0.78 16.62
C PHE A 123 8.49 0.96 16.29
N THR A 124 9.38 0.31 17.04
CA THR A 124 10.83 0.45 16.85
C THR A 124 11.42 -0.66 15.98
N PRO A 125 12.53 -0.44 15.23
CA PRO A 125 13.21 -1.49 14.48
C PRO A 125 13.56 -2.70 15.35
N ARG A 126 13.94 -2.48 16.63
CA ARG A 126 14.25 -3.57 17.56
C ARG A 126 13.03 -4.39 17.96
N SER A 127 11.85 -3.75 18.14
CA SER A 127 10.61 -4.47 18.42
C SER A 127 10.18 -5.30 17.22
N ILE A 128 10.35 -4.79 16.02
CA ILE A 128 10.04 -5.51 14.77
C ILE A 128 10.98 -6.69 14.55
N GLU A 129 12.30 -6.51 14.75
CA GLU A 129 13.26 -7.61 14.54
C GLU A 129 13.01 -8.79 15.50
N ARG A 130 12.47 -8.56 16.70
CA ARG A 130 12.06 -9.63 17.62
C ARG A 130 10.93 -10.53 17.07
N LEU A 131 10.17 -10.05 16.07
CA LEU A 131 9.13 -10.85 15.42
C LEU A 131 9.71 -11.88 14.43
N ARG A 132 10.96 -11.74 13.99
CA ARG A 132 11.60 -12.62 12.99
C ARG A 132 11.39 -14.12 13.24
N PRO A 133 11.67 -14.67 14.44
CA PRO A 133 11.46 -16.10 14.69
C PRO A 133 9.98 -16.50 14.58
N ARG A 134 9.07 -15.62 14.98
CA ARG A 134 7.63 -15.87 14.89
C ARG A 134 7.13 -15.83 13.46
N VAL A 135 7.56 -14.84 12.68
CA VAL A 135 7.26 -14.71 11.24
C VAL A 135 7.77 -15.95 10.50
N GLN A 136 9.02 -16.39 10.78
CA GLN A 136 9.57 -17.60 10.18
C GLN A 136 8.74 -18.85 10.52
N GLN A 137 8.37 -19.03 11.78
CA GLN A 137 7.52 -20.15 12.21
C GLN A 137 6.17 -20.18 11.49
N LEU A 138 5.54 -19.02 11.29
CA LEU A 138 4.28 -18.91 10.56
C LEU A 138 4.45 -19.30 9.09
N VAL A 139 5.48 -18.76 8.45
CA VAL A 139 5.81 -19.08 7.06
C VAL A 139 6.11 -20.58 6.90
N ASP A 140 6.93 -21.16 7.77
CA ASP A 140 7.27 -22.58 7.71
C ASP A 140 5.99 -23.46 7.80
N GLY A 141 5.06 -23.10 8.71
CA GLY A 141 3.78 -23.82 8.84
C GLY A 141 2.89 -23.71 7.60
N ILE A 142 2.87 -22.56 6.92
CA ILE A 142 2.13 -22.39 5.67
C ILE A 142 2.78 -23.22 4.55
N LEU A 143 4.10 -23.17 4.42
CA LEU A 143 4.83 -23.91 3.40
C LEU A 143 4.79 -25.43 3.62
N ASP A 144 4.70 -25.90 4.87
CA ASP A 144 4.51 -27.31 5.17
C ASP A 144 3.13 -27.80 4.69
N ARG A 145 2.06 -27.01 4.85
CA ARG A 145 0.74 -27.32 4.27
C ARG A 145 0.81 -27.37 2.74
N ALA A 146 1.43 -26.36 2.12
CA ALA A 146 1.60 -26.30 0.67
C ALA A 146 2.34 -27.53 0.11
N ALA A 147 3.40 -27.99 0.79
CA ALA A 147 4.15 -29.19 0.41
C ALA A 147 3.27 -30.46 0.50
N HIS A 148 2.36 -30.53 1.46
CA HIS A 148 1.43 -31.66 1.61
C HIS A 148 0.33 -31.64 0.53
N GLU A 149 -0.15 -30.46 0.17
CA GLU A 149 -1.25 -30.27 -0.79
C GLU A 149 -0.76 -30.21 -2.26
N GLY A 150 0.54 -30.06 -2.49
CA GLY A 150 1.16 -29.96 -3.82
C GLY A 150 0.99 -28.59 -4.48
N GLY A 151 0.62 -27.55 -3.73
CA GLY A 151 0.43 -26.20 -4.22
C GLY A 151 -0.13 -25.26 -3.17
N LEU A 152 -0.22 -23.98 -3.49
CA LEU A 152 -0.89 -22.96 -2.66
C LEU A 152 -1.38 -21.79 -3.51
N ASP A 153 -2.30 -21.03 -2.96
CA ASP A 153 -2.57 -19.67 -3.42
C ASP A 153 -1.67 -18.70 -2.63
N VAL A 154 -0.61 -18.18 -3.28
CA VAL A 154 0.35 -17.28 -2.62
C VAL A 154 -0.32 -16.05 -2.03
N VAL A 155 -1.39 -15.54 -2.64
CA VAL A 155 -2.13 -14.37 -2.13
C VAL A 155 -2.96 -14.77 -0.90
N ALA A 156 -3.76 -15.82 -1.00
CA ALA A 156 -4.68 -16.20 0.07
C ALA A 156 -3.98 -16.88 1.25
N ASP A 157 -3.07 -17.84 0.97
CA ASP A 157 -2.52 -18.72 2.00
C ASP A 157 -1.28 -18.12 2.67
N LEU A 158 -0.44 -17.38 1.92
CA LEU A 158 0.78 -16.76 2.44
C LEU A 158 0.62 -15.25 2.62
N GLY A 159 0.25 -14.54 1.55
CA GLY A 159 0.18 -13.09 1.52
C GLY A 159 -0.89 -12.52 2.45
N TYR A 160 -2.03 -13.20 2.59
CA TYR A 160 -3.09 -12.79 3.52
C TYR A 160 -2.84 -13.33 4.93
N GLU A 161 -2.60 -14.65 5.09
CA GLU A 161 -2.54 -15.27 6.42
C GLU A 161 -1.40 -14.68 7.27
N LEU A 162 -0.20 -14.53 6.70
CA LEU A 162 0.97 -14.06 7.42
C LEU A 162 0.80 -12.67 8.02
N PRO A 163 0.56 -11.58 7.24
CA PRO A 163 0.48 -10.23 7.79
C PRO A 163 -0.71 -10.05 8.75
N VAL A 164 -1.82 -10.73 8.50
CA VAL A 164 -2.99 -10.67 9.40
C VAL A 164 -2.67 -11.29 10.76
N VAL A 165 -1.98 -12.43 10.80
CA VAL A 165 -1.56 -13.03 12.08
C VAL A 165 -0.57 -12.13 12.79
N VAL A 166 0.43 -11.61 12.08
CA VAL A 166 1.47 -10.76 12.67
C VAL A 166 0.88 -9.47 13.23
N ILE A 167 0.00 -8.78 12.47
CA ILE A 167 -0.61 -7.53 12.97
C ILE A 167 -1.59 -7.79 14.13
N CYS A 168 -2.34 -8.90 14.11
CA CYS A 168 -3.18 -9.31 15.23
C CYS A 168 -2.35 -9.55 16.50
N GLU A 169 -1.27 -10.33 16.40
CA GLU A 169 -0.38 -10.60 17.54
C GLU A 169 0.28 -9.30 18.05
N LEU A 170 0.73 -8.44 17.13
CA LEU A 170 1.36 -7.16 17.46
C LEU A 170 0.41 -6.23 18.21
N LEU A 171 -0.85 -6.11 17.75
CA LEU A 171 -1.87 -5.27 18.37
C LEU A 171 -2.52 -5.91 19.59
N GLY A 172 -2.29 -7.20 19.85
CA GLY A 172 -2.92 -7.94 20.95
C GLY A 172 -4.35 -8.38 20.64
N VAL A 173 -4.73 -8.50 19.36
CA VAL A 173 -6.02 -9.04 18.90
C VAL A 173 -5.99 -10.56 19.03
N PRO A 174 -6.98 -11.20 19.71
CA PRO A 174 -7.10 -12.64 19.79
C PRO A 174 -7.18 -13.28 18.40
N LEU A 175 -6.43 -14.35 18.16
CA LEU A 175 -6.41 -15.04 16.86
C LEU A 175 -7.77 -15.65 16.48
N ALA A 176 -8.62 -15.95 17.49
CA ALA A 176 -10.00 -16.45 17.27
C ALA A 176 -10.88 -15.39 16.57
N ASP A 177 -10.58 -14.11 16.73
CA ASP A 177 -11.33 -13.00 16.13
C ASP A 177 -10.87 -12.66 14.71
N ARG A 178 -9.73 -13.22 14.26
CA ARG A 178 -9.11 -12.96 12.97
C ARG A 178 -10.07 -13.08 11.76
N PRO A 179 -10.97 -14.06 11.67
CA PRO A 179 -11.81 -14.24 10.48
C PRO A 179 -12.71 -13.05 10.16
N GLN A 180 -13.17 -12.29 11.16
CA GLN A 180 -14.00 -11.10 10.93
C GLN A 180 -13.21 -9.93 10.32
N PHE A 181 -11.90 -9.86 10.58
CA PHE A 181 -11.05 -8.78 10.11
C PHE A 181 -10.75 -8.88 8.61
N ALA A 182 -10.81 -10.07 8.03
CA ALA A 182 -10.56 -10.28 6.61
C ALA A 182 -11.49 -9.44 5.72
N GLY A 183 -12.80 -9.58 5.94
CA GLY A 183 -13.79 -8.82 5.19
C GLY A 183 -13.72 -7.32 5.49
N TRP A 184 -13.59 -6.94 6.77
CA TRP A 184 -13.50 -5.53 7.14
C TRP A 184 -12.27 -4.83 6.54
N SER A 185 -11.11 -5.49 6.52
CA SER A 185 -9.90 -4.90 5.96
C SER A 185 -10.02 -4.67 4.46
N SER A 186 -10.52 -5.66 3.73
CA SER A 186 -10.75 -5.55 2.29
C SER A 186 -11.75 -4.44 1.96
N ASP A 187 -12.90 -4.39 2.65
CA ASP A 187 -13.91 -3.35 2.40
C ASP A 187 -13.42 -1.96 2.80
N ALA A 188 -12.73 -1.82 3.95
CA ALA A 188 -12.22 -0.53 4.41
C ALA A 188 -11.09 0.02 3.54
N SER A 189 -10.24 -0.85 2.95
CA SER A 189 -9.16 -0.42 2.06
C SER A 189 -9.69 0.20 0.75
N ARG A 190 -10.91 -0.19 0.33
CA ARG A 190 -11.58 0.43 -0.83
C ARG A 190 -11.85 1.92 -0.65
N LEU A 191 -11.99 2.40 0.59
CA LEU A 191 -12.18 3.84 0.86
C LEU A 191 -10.99 4.72 0.44
N LEU A 192 -9.87 4.11 0.04
CA LEU A 192 -8.73 4.82 -0.57
C LEU A 192 -8.97 5.16 -2.05
N ASP A 193 -9.90 4.50 -2.71
CA ASP A 193 -10.26 4.79 -4.10
C ASP A 193 -11.39 5.84 -4.16
N ASP A 194 -11.34 6.72 -5.15
CA ASP A 194 -12.35 7.79 -5.31
C ASP A 194 -13.63 7.32 -6.05
N ASP A 195 -13.55 6.33 -6.95
CA ASP A 195 -14.70 5.83 -7.74
C ASP A 195 -15.28 4.54 -7.14
N LEU A 196 -16.06 4.71 -6.07
CA LEU A 196 -16.76 3.62 -5.41
C LEU A 196 -18.24 3.59 -5.82
N THR A 197 -18.74 2.37 -6.05
CA THR A 197 -20.20 2.20 -6.10
C THR A 197 -20.81 2.50 -4.71
N PRO A 198 -22.10 2.90 -4.65
CA PRO A 198 -22.76 3.12 -3.37
C PRO A 198 -22.67 1.92 -2.40
N ASP A 199 -22.72 0.70 -2.93
CA ASP A 199 -22.59 -0.51 -2.13
C ASP A 199 -21.17 -0.71 -1.57
N GLU A 200 -20.12 -0.45 -2.37
CA GLU A 200 -18.72 -0.50 -1.91
C GLU A 200 -18.44 0.56 -0.86
N LEU A 201 -18.90 1.78 -1.11
CA LEU A 201 -18.77 2.87 -0.14
C LEU A 201 -19.43 2.52 1.19
N ASN A 202 -20.68 2.01 1.16
CA ASN A 202 -21.39 1.61 2.35
C ASN A 202 -20.69 0.47 3.10
N ARG A 203 -20.23 -0.58 2.39
CA ARG A 203 -19.47 -1.67 3.00
C ARG A 203 -18.17 -1.17 3.65
N GLY A 204 -17.44 -0.29 2.97
CA GLY A 204 -16.21 0.28 3.51
C GLY A 204 -16.44 1.08 4.80
N VAL A 205 -17.48 1.92 4.84
CA VAL A 205 -17.85 2.68 6.04
C VAL A 205 -18.29 1.77 7.18
N VAL A 206 -19.14 0.77 6.90
CA VAL A 206 -19.56 -0.22 7.91
C VAL A 206 -18.36 -0.99 8.47
N ALA A 207 -17.42 -1.37 7.61
CA ALA A 207 -16.19 -2.04 8.02
C ALA A 207 -15.34 -1.14 8.95
N ALA A 208 -15.18 0.14 8.62
CA ALA A 208 -14.46 1.11 9.45
C ALA A 208 -15.12 1.30 10.83
N ILE A 209 -16.46 1.36 10.87
CA ILE A 209 -17.23 1.45 12.14
C ILE A 209 -17.05 0.19 12.98
N ASN A 210 -17.10 -1.00 12.35
CA ASN A 210 -16.90 -2.27 13.04
C ASN A 210 -15.49 -2.36 13.64
N PHE A 211 -14.45 -1.96 12.89
CA PHE A 211 -13.08 -1.85 13.41
C PHE A 211 -13.03 -0.93 14.64
N ALA A 212 -13.64 0.25 14.55
CA ALA A 212 -13.66 1.22 15.64
C ALA A 212 -14.28 0.62 16.90
N GLY A 213 -15.47 0.01 16.79
CA GLY A 213 -16.16 -0.61 17.92
C GLY A 213 -15.39 -1.77 18.55
N TYR A 214 -14.75 -2.61 17.73
CA TYR A 214 -13.91 -3.70 18.22
C TYR A 214 -12.73 -3.17 19.04
N PHE A 215 -12.00 -2.19 18.50
CA PHE A 215 -10.84 -1.65 19.20
C PHE A 215 -11.21 -0.87 20.46
N GLU A 216 -12.35 -0.19 20.51
CA GLU A 216 -12.84 0.44 21.74
C GLU A 216 -13.04 -0.60 22.86
N ALA A 217 -13.62 -1.77 22.55
CA ALA A 217 -13.75 -2.86 23.51
C ALA A 217 -12.38 -3.41 23.95
N LEU A 218 -11.45 -3.56 23.00
CA LEU A 218 -10.08 -4.00 23.30
C LEU A 218 -9.33 -2.99 24.19
N PHE A 219 -9.48 -1.69 23.94
CA PHE A 219 -8.89 -0.64 24.80
C PHE A 219 -9.42 -0.70 26.23
N ALA A 220 -10.73 -0.90 26.39
CA ALA A 220 -11.32 -1.07 27.72
C ALA A 220 -10.72 -2.27 28.47
N ASP A 221 -10.56 -3.43 27.81
CA ASP A 221 -9.90 -4.61 28.38
C ASP A 221 -8.45 -4.32 28.78
N ARG A 222 -7.67 -3.67 27.90
CA ARG A 222 -6.25 -3.38 28.13
C ARG A 222 -6.01 -2.31 29.17
N ARG A 223 -6.96 -1.39 29.39
CA ARG A 223 -6.89 -0.45 30.54
C ARG A 223 -7.04 -1.16 31.87
N LEU A 224 -7.88 -2.19 31.93
CA LEU A 224 -8.09 -2.99 33.15
C LEU A 224 -6.97 -4.00 33.38
N ALA A 225 -6.48 -4.62 32.31
CA ALA A 225 -5.47 -5.68 32.34
C ALA A 225 -4.45 -5.49 31.20
N PRO A 226 -3.42 -4.62 31.38
CA PRO A 226 -2.38 -4.42 30.38
C PRO A 226 -1.65 -5.71 30.04
N ARG A 227 -1.28 -5.89 28.77
CA ARG A 227 -0.53 -7.04 28.26
C ARG A 227 0.74 -6.59 27.53
N ASP A 228 1.59 -7.54 27.16
CA ASP A 228 2.76 -7.26 26.30
C ASP A 228 2.33 -7.18 24.84
N ASP A 229 1.56 -6.14 24.50
CA ASP A 229 1.08 -5.84 23.16
C ASP A 229 1.12 -4.33 22.85
N MET A 230 1.01 -4.00 21.55
CA MET A 230 1.13 -2.61 21.10
C MET A 230 -0.03 -1.74 21.59
N VAL A 231 -1.25 -2.28 21.72
CA VAL A 231 -2.40 -1.52 22.24
C VAL A 231 -2.12 -1.09 23.68
N SER A 232 -1.62 -1.99 24.53
CA SER A 232 -1.22 -1.65 25.90
C SER A 232 -0.08 -0.62 25.92
N ALA A 233 0.92 -0.76 25.04
CA ALA A 233 2.00 0.20 24.92
C ALA A 233 1.53 1.59 24.46
N LEU A 234 0.62 1.67 23.50
CA LEU A 234 0.04 2.92 23.02
C LEU A 234 -0.84 3.60 24.08
N LEU A 235 -1.60 2.82 24.85
CA LEU A 235 -2.38 3.32 25.98
C LEU A 235 -1.50 3.91 27.09
N ALA A 236 -0.29 3.36 27.28
CA ALA A 236 0.66 3.81 28.29
C ALA A 236 1.61 4.91 27.80
N VAL A 237 1.68 5.17 26.48
CA VAL A 237 2.66 6.10 25.93
C VAL A 237 2.39 7.53 26.35
N GLU A 238 3.44 8.18 26.82
CA GLU A 238 3.45 9.57 27.23
C GLU A 238 4.74 10.24 26.76
N GLU A 239 4.64 11.48 26.34
CA GLU A 239 5.78 12.31 25.96
C GLU A 239 5.59 13.72 26.51
N GLN A 240 6.39 14.12 27.50
CA GLN A 240 6.37 15.45 28.11
C GLN A 240 4.98 15.87 28.64
N GLY A 241 4.22 14.90 29.19
CA GLY A 241 2.86 15.12 29.67
C GLY A 241 1.77 15.01 28.60
N ASP A 242 2.14 14.78 27.35
CA ASP A 242 1.19 14.57 26.26
C ASP A 242 0.93 13.08 26.03
N ARG A 243 -0.32 12.72 25.78
CA ARG A 243 -0.82 11.35 25.57
C ARG A 243 -1.71 11.29 24.35
N LEU A 244 -1.91 10.07 23.81
CA LEU A 244 -2.93 9.85 22.80
C LEU A 244 -4.34 10.02 23.39
N ARG A 245 -5.14 10.84 22.73
CA ARG A 245 -6.58 10.88 23.00
C ARG A 245 -7.24 9.60 22.50
N GLU A 246 -8.44 9.33 22.93
CA GLU A 246 -9.16 8.09 22.58
C GLU A 246 -9.47 7.98 21.10
N ASP A 247 -9.89 9.07 20.48
CA ASP A 247 -10.14 9.17 19.04
C ASP A 247 -8.85 9.02 18.22
N GLU A 248 -7.73 9.58 18.68
CA GLU A 248 -6.40 9.43 18.06
C GLU A 248 -5.90 7.99 18.14
N LEU A 249 -6.02 7.36 19.32
CA LEU A 249 -5.63 5.97 19.51
C LEU A 249 -6.41 5.05 18.58
N ARG A 250 -7.74 5.23 18.49
CA ARG A 250 -8.61 4.48 17.58
C ARG A 250 -8.19 4.65 16.14
N SER A 251 -8.04 5.89 15.68
CA SER A 251 -7.61 6.20 14.31
C SER A 251 -6.27 5.56 13.96
N ILE A 252 -5.30 5.61 14.88
CA ILE A 252 -3.96 5.01 14.70
C ILE A 252 -4.05 3.49 14.61
N VAL A 253 -4.78 2.82 15.50
CA VAL A 253 -4.81 1.34 15.55
C VAL A 253 -5.55 0.78 14.33
N VAL A 254 -6.65 1.41 13.92
CA VAL A 254 -7.37 1.05 12.68
C VAL A 254 -6.47 1.24 11.47
N LEU A 255 -5.78 2.39 11.37
CA LEU A 255 -4.83 2.64 10.29
C LEU A 255 -3.70 1.61 10.25
N LEU A 256 -3.10 1.27 11.39
CA LEU A 256 -2.01 0.28 11.47
C LEU A 256 -2.48 -1.09 11.00
N PHE A 257 -3.71 -1.48 11.36
CA PHE A 257 -4.26 -2.77 10.92
C PHE A 257 -4.45 -2.81 9.40
N ILE A 258 -5.18 -1.84 8.84
CA ILE A 258 -5.50 -1.81 7.40
C ILE A 258 -4.21 -1.67 6.56
N ALA A 259 -3.35 -0.71 6.91
CA ALA A 259 -2.14 -0.43 6.15
C ALA A 259 -1.09 -1.56 6.26
N GLY A 260 -1.01 -2.23 7.41
CA GLY A 260 0.00 -3.27 7.65
C GLY A 260 -0.29 -4.60 6.97
N HIS A 261 -1.56 -4.89 6.70
CA HIS A 261 -1.98 -6.16 6.12
C HIS A 261 -2.04 -6.11 4.58
N GLU A 262 -2.84 -5.21 4.03
CA GLU A 262 -3.20 -5.18 2.60
C GLU A 262 -1.96 -4.94 1.71
N THR A 263 -1.08 -4.03 2.12
CA THR A 263 0.12 -3.69 1.35
C THR A 263 1.15 -4.82 1.36
N THR A 264 1.32 -5.50 2.49
CA THR A 264 2.28 -6.62 2.59
C THR A 264 1.78 -7.84 1.84
N MET A 265 0.48 -8.13 1.87
CA MET A 265 -0.14 -9.15 1.04
C MET A 265 0.17 -8.92 -0.45
N ASN A 266 0.01 -7.67 -0.91
CA ASN A 266 0.30 -7.31 -2.30
C ASN A 266 1.80 -7.40 -2.62
N LEU A 267 2.68 -7.01 -1.70
CA LEU A 267 4.13 -7.18 -1.87
C LEU A 267 4.51 -8.66 -2.08
N ILE A 268 3.95 -9.56 -1.27
CA ILE A 268 4.22 -11.00 -1.36
C ILE A 268 3.68 -11.55 -2.69
N GLY A 269 2.45 -11.22 -3.05
CA GLY A 269 1.81 -11.68 -4.29
C GLY A 269 2.50 -11.15 -5.54
N ASN A 270 2.62 -9.82 -5.67
CA ASN A 270 3.25 -9.18 -6.84
C ASN A 270 4.72 -9.58 -6.97
N GLY A 271 5.45 -9.60 -5.84
CA GLY A 271 6.86 -9.97 -5.81
C GLY A 271 7.10 -11.41 -6.24
N THR A 272 6.27 -12.34 -5.76
CA THR A 272 6.35 -13.76 -6.20
C THR A 272 6.03 -13.88 -7.68
N TYR A 273 4.99 -13.21 -8.17
CA TYR A 273 4.66 -13.21 -9.59
C TYR A 273 5.79 -12.65 -10.46
N ALA A 274 6.40 -11.53 -10.07
CA ALA A 274 7.54 -10.95 -10.76
C ALA A 274 8.73 -11.93 -10.84
N LEU A 275 9.02 -12.67 -9.77
CA LEU A 275 10.06 -13.70 -9.74
C LEU A 275 9.73 -14.91 -10.61
N LEU A 276 8.47 -15.34 -10.67
CA LEU A 276 8.04 -16.42 -11.56
C LEU A 276 8.18 -16.02 -13.04
N ARG A 277 8.01 -14.73 -13.36
CA ARG A 277 8.27 -14.17 -14.70
C ARG A 277 9.75 -13.88 -14.98
N SER A 278 10.62 -13.99 -13.97
CA SER A 278 12.06 -13.73 -14.05
C SER A 278 12.86 -14.90 -13.44
N PRO A 279 12.88 -16.09 -14.07
CA PRO A 279 13.48 -17.31 -13.50
C PRO A 279 14.94 -17.15 -13.11
N GLU A 280 15.75 -16.41 -13.90
CA GLU A 280 17.15 -16.14 -13.60
C GLU A 280 17.32 -15.39 -12.28
N GLN A 281 16.50 -14.36 -12.03
CA GLN A 281 16.55 -13.57 -10.79
C GLN A 281 16.02 -14.36 -9.60
N ARG A 282 15.01 -15.21 -9.81
CA ARG A 282 14.52 -16.15 -8.79
C ARG A 282 15.63 -17.11 -8.37
N GLU A 283 16.32 -17.74 -9.31
CA GLU A 283 17.42 -18.67 -9.04
C GLU A 283 18.61 -17.98 -8.37
N ARG A 284 18.96 -16.77 -8.81
CA ARG A 284 20.00 -15.96 -8.17
C ARG A 284 19.70 -15.71 -6.70
N TRP A 285 18.49 -15.26 -6.36
CA TRP A 285 18.09 -15.04 -4.96
C TRP A 285 17.98 -16.34 -4.17
N ARG A 286 17.42 -17.39 -4.78
CA ARG A 286 17.30 -18.71 -4.13
C ARG A 286 18.63 -19.23 -3.63
N HIS A 287 19.70 -19.08 -4.42
CA HIS A 287 21.05 -19.59 -4.10
C HIS A 287 21.86 -18.66 -3.20
N ASP A 288 21.48 -17.39 -3.06
CA ASP A 288 22.20 -16.41 -2.25
C ASP A 288 21.28 -15.70 -1.26
N PRO A 289 21.11 -16.23 -0.02
CA PRO A 289 20.30 -15.57 1.01
C PRO A 289 20.82 -14.18 1.44
N SER A 290 22.05 -13.81 1.12
CA SER A 290 22.55 -12.46 1.41
C SER A 290 21.81 -11.37 0.61
N LEU A 291 21.10 -11.76 -0.45
CA LEU A 291 20.27 -10.89 -1.27
C LEU A 291 18.87 -10.63 -0.68
N ASP A 292 18.48 -11.26 0.44
CA ASP A 292 17.14 -11.11 0.99
C ASP A 292 16.72 -9.64 1.14
N ALA A 293 17.61 -8.77 1.61
CA ALA A 293 17.31 -7.36 1.78
C ALA A 293 17.20 -6.60 0.43
N SER A 294 18.17 -6.78 -0.48
CA SER A 294 18.16 -6.10 -1.78
C SER A 294 17.04 -6.58 -2.69
N ALA A 295 16.71 -7.87 -2.64
CA ALA A 295 15.63 -8.45 -3.41
C ALA A 295 14.27 -7.85 -3.03
N VAL A 296 13.98 -7.69 -1.74
CA VAL A 296 12.72 -7.06 -1.31
C VAL A 296 12.64 -5.59 -1.71
N GLU A 297 13.75 -4.82 -1.62
CA GLU A 297 13.77 -3.45 -2.15
C GLU A 297 13.49 -3.43 -3.67
N GLU A 298 14.01 -4.40 -4.40
CA GLU A 298 13.77 -4.50 -5.84
C GLU A 298 12.33 -4.90 -6.17
N LEU A 299 11.72 -5.82 -5.43
CA LEU A 299 10.31 -6.15 -5.61
C LEU A 299 9.41 -4.93 -5.35
N LEU A 300 9.70 -4.16 -4.30
CA LEU A 300 9.01 -2.90 -3.99
C LEU A 300 9.17 -1.87 -5.11
N ARG A 301 10.37 -1.76 -5.69
CA ARG A 301 10.61 -0.86 -6.84
C ARG A 301 9.87 -1.32 -8.08
N PHE A 302 9.97 -2.62 -8.41
CA PHE A 302 9.55 -3.19 -9.69
C PHE A 302 8.03 -3.23 -9.87
N ASP A 303 7.29 -3.71 -8.86
CA ASP A 303 5.82 -3.76 -8.86
C ASP A 303 5.28 -3.59 -7.42
N GLY A 304 5.57 -2.43 -6.83
CA GLY A 304 5.20 -2.11 -5.45
C GLY A 304 3.68 -2.00 -5.26
N PRO A 305 3.20 -2.29 -4.04
CA PRO A 305 1.76 -2.30 -3.74
C PRO A 305 1.05 -0.95 -3.87
N VAL A 306 1.75 0.17 -3.59
CA VAL A 306 1.18 1.52 -3.60
C VAL A 306 1.66 2.25 -4.84
N HIS A 307 0.73 2.55 -5.75
CA HIS A 307 1.07 3.15 -7.03
C HIS A 307 1.16 4.66 -7.01
N LEU A 308 0.44 5.31 -6.10
CA LEU A 308 0.39 6.76 -6.02
C LEU A 308 0.13 7.29 -4.61
N THR A 309 0.40 8.58 -4.40
CA THR A 309 -0.07 9.32 -3.23
C THR A 309 -0.31 10.79 -3.58
N GLY A 310 -1.30 11.38 -2.90
CA GLY A 310 -1.70 12.76 -3.12
C GLY A 310 -0.99 13.75 -2.19
N ARG A 311 -0.88 15.00 -2.66
CA ARG A 311 -0.46 16.17 -1.87
C ARG A 311 -1.25 17.40 -2.30
N ILE A 312 -1.30 18.41 -1.44
CA ILE A 312 -1.96 19.68 -1.70
C ILE A 312 -1.00 20.82 -1.31
N PRO A 313 -0.58 21.68 -2.25
CA PRO A 313 0.22 22.86 -1.94
C PRO A 313 -0.52 23.81 -1.00
N VAL A 314 0.10 24.22 0.11
CA VAL A 314 -0.50 25.17 1.07
C VAL A 314 -0.34 26.63 0.64
N GLU A 315 0.52 26.87 -0.33
CA GLU A 315 0.81 28.15 -0.98
C GLU A 315 1.13 27.90 -2.46
N ASP A 316 1.25 28.93 -3.27
CA ASP A 316 1.79 28.79 -4.62
C ASP A 316 3.28 28.40 -4.54
N ILE A 317 3.64 27.24 -5.12
CA ILE A 317 4.99 26.68 -5.03
C ILE A 317 5.58 26.58 -6.43
N GLU A 318 6.73 27.21 -6.65
CA GLU A 318 7.55 26.95 -7.84
C GLU A 318 8.60 25.89 -7.49
N LEU A 319 8.57 24.77 -8.22
CA LEU A 319 9.48 23.63 -8.03
C LEU A 319 9.85 23.05 -9.40
N ASN A 320 11.15 22.90 -9.66
CA ASN A 320 11.68 22.35 -10.93
C ASN A 320 11.13 23.06 -12.18
N GLY A 321 10.88 24.39 -12.08
CA GLY A 321 10.36 25.22 -13.18
C GLY A 321 8.86 25.03 -13.46
N HIS A 322 8.13 24.39 -12.56
CA HIS A 322 6.68 24.26 -12.61
C HIS A 322 6.02 24.95 -11.43
N LEU A 323 4.92 25.69 -11.70
CA LEU A 323 4.11 26.32 -10.66
C LEU A 323 3.02 25.36 -10.20
N PHE A 324 2.99 25.05 -8.92
CA PHE A 324 1.95 24.30 -8.25
C PHE A 324 1.05 25.28 -7.49
N PRO A 325 -0.16 25.59 -7.99
CA PRO A 325 -1.05 26.53 -7.34
C PRO A 325 -1.55 26.00 -6.00
N ARG A 326 -1.69 26.90 -5.02
CA ARG A 326 -2.29 26.60 -3.73
C ARG A 326 -3.62 25.85 -3.87
N GLY A 327 -3.81 24.85 -3.05
CA GLY A 327 -5.08 24.11 -2.92
C GLY A 327 -5.37 23.11 -4.03
N LYS A 328 -4.54 23.03 -5.09
CA LYS A 328 -4.75 22.08 -6.18
C LYS A 328 -4.09 20.74 -5.91
N SER A 329 -4.79 19.66 -6.24
CA SER A 329 -4.29 18.31 -6.02
C SER A 329 -3.05 18.02 -6.87
N VAL A 330 -2.03 17.47 -6.23
CA VAL A 330 -0.80 16.96 -6.84
C VAL A 330 -0.69 15.47 -6.52
N VAL A 331 -0.58 14.64 -7.54
CA VAL A 331 -0.45 13.18 -7.42
C VAL A 331 0.95 12.77 -7.85
N THR A 332 1.67 12.15 -6.95
CA THR A 332 2.96 11.49 -7.26
C THR A 332 2.68 10.04 -7.66
N LEU A 333 2.97 9.69 -8.91
CA LEU A 333 2.89 8.32 -9.41
C LEU A 333 4.16 7.54 -9.01
N LEU A 334 4.13 6.95 -7.81
CA LEU A 334 5.27 6.26 -7.20
C LEU A 334 5.77 5.11 -8.06
N ALA A 335 4.85 4.34 -8.64
CA ALA A 335 5.18 3.23 -9.54
C ALA A 335 5.89 3.72 -10.80
N ALA A 336 5.42 4.81 -11.42
CA ALA A 336 6.08 5.43 -12.56
C ALA A 336 7.48 5.94 -12.20
N ALA A 337 7.61 6.62 -11.05
CA ALA A 337 8.88 7.14 -10.54
C ALA A 337 9.89 6.02 -10.24
N ASN A 338 9.44 4.89 -9.72
CA ASN A 338 10.28 3.72 -9.45
C ASN A 338 10.79 3.03 -10.71
N ARG A 339 10.28 3.37 -11.88
CA ARG A 339 10.77 2.92 -13.19
C ARG A 339 11.36 4.06 -14.03
N ASP A 340 11.77 5.16 -13.40
CA ASP A 340 12.43 6.27 -14.08
C ASP A 340 13.86 5.90 -14.51
N PRO A 341 14.17 5.88 -15.84
CA PRO A 341 15.51 5.55 -16.33
C PRO A 341 16.57 6.61 -15.97
N ALA A 342 16.16 7.83 -15.57
CA ALA A 342 17.09 8.82 -15.06
C ALA A 342 17.61 8.48 -13.64
N ARG A 343 16.91 7.59 -12.92
CA ARG A 343 17.27 7.15 -11.56
C ARG A 343 17.75 5.70 -11.52
N PHE A 344 17.15 4.81 -12.31
CA PHE A 344 17.42 3.39 -12.29
C PHE A 344 17.87 2.93 -13.68
N GLU A 345 19.04 2.31 -13.77
CA GLU A 345 19.51 1.69 -15.00
C GLU A 345 18.62 0.50 -15.34
N ASP A 346 18.21 0.36 -16.60
CA ASP A 346 17.30 -0.68 -17.08
C ASP A 346 16.11 -0.94 -16.12
N PRO A 347 15.24 0.07 -15.91
CA PRO A 347 14.23 0.03 -14.85
C PRO A 347 13.13 -1.01 -15.10
N ALA A 348 12.95 -1.46 -16.32
CA ALA A 348 12.00 -2.50 -16.70
C ALA A 348 12.49 -3.92 -16.41
N HIS A 349 13.79 -4.08 -16.11
CA HIS A 349 14.39 -5.35 -15.72
C HIS A 349 14.40 -5.50 -14.19
N LEU A 350 13.95 -6.67 -13.70
CA LEU A 350 14.06 -7.05 -12.29
C LEU A 350 15.49 -7.47 -12.00
N ASP A 351 16.18 -6.81 -11.07
CA ASP A 351 17.52 -7.18 -10.60
C ASP A 351 17.54 -7.26 -9.07
N VAL A 352 17.44 -8.47 -8.52
CA VAL A 352 17.40 -8.73 -7.06
C VAL A 352 18.66 -8.27 -6.30
N ALA A 353 19.73 -7.93 -7.00
CA ALA A 353 20.94 -7.38 -6.43
C ALA A 353 21.22 -5.93 -6.89
N ARG A 354 20.18 -5.21 -7.34
CA ARG A 354 20.31 -3.82 -7.80
C ARG A 354 21.03 -2.96 -6.76
N PRO A 355 22.14 -2.32 -7.14
CA PRO A 355 22.83 -1.40 -6.25
C PRO A 355 22.03 -0.09 -6.10
N ASP A 356 22.20 0.60 -4.97
CA ASP A 356 21.60 1.92 -4.71
C ASP A 356 20.08 2.00 -5.01
N ASN A 357 19.35 1.01 -4.51
CA ASN A 357 17.91 0.88 -4.72
C ASN A 357 17.10 1.70 -3.71
N HIS A 358 17.15 3.04 -3.83
CA HIS A 358 16.34 3.96 -3.04
C HIS A 358 15.02 4.24 -3.76
N GLN A 359 14.07 3.32 -3.62
CA GLN A 359 12.74 3.40 -4.23
C GLN A 359 11.77 4.25 -3.40
N LEU A 360 10.63 4.66 -3.99
CA LEU A 360 9.62 5.52 -3.36
C LEU A 360 8.38 4.79 -2.84
N SER A 361 8.31 3.46 -2.86
CA SER A 361 7.11 2.69 -2.46
C SER A 361 6.75 2.86 -0.98
N PHE A 362 7.68 3.31 -0.16
CA PHE A 362 7.43 3.71 1.23
C PHE A 362 7.23 5.21 1.41
N SER A 363 7.04 5.98 0.33
CA SER A 363 7.02 7.44 0.33
C SER A 363 8.33 8.05 0.83
N GLN A 364 8.36 9.37 1.09
CA GLN A 364 9.51 10.11 1.62
C GLN A 364 9.04 11.19 2.60
N GLY A 365 10.00 11.87 3.26
CA GLY A 365 9.71 12.98 4.17
C GLY A 365 9.04 12.53 5.47
N ILE A 366 8.20 13.39 6.02
CA ILE A 366 7.56 13.17 7.32
C ILE A 366 6.57 11.99 7.30
N HIS A 367 5.99 11.68 6.15
CA HIS A 367 5.07 10.57 5.93
C HIS A 367 5.75 9.28 5.45
N TYR A 368 7.08 9.16 5.55
CA TYR A 368 7.76 7.89 5.30
C TYR A 368 7.09 6.75 6.07
N CYS A 369 6.84 5.61 5.42
CA CYS A 369 6.04 4.50 5.98
C CYS A 369 6.52 4.07 7.37
N LEU A 370 5.60 4.09 8.34
CA LEU A 370 5.89 3.65 9.72
C LEU A 370 6.19 2.15 9.77
N GLY A 371 5.48 1.35 8.97
CA GLY A 371 5.58 -0.11 8.90
C GLY A 371 6.71 -0.64 8.01
N ALA A 372 7.54 0.22 7.42
CA ALA A 372 8.54 -0.18 6.43
C ALA A 372 9.49 -1.31 6.91
N ALA A 373 9.87 -1.30 8.19
CA ALA A 373 10.71 -2.35 8.76
C ALA A 373 9.99 -3.70 8.84
N LEU A 374 8.69 -3.70 9.20
CA LEU A 374 7.87 -4.91 9.27
C LEU A 374 7.60 -5.49 7.87
N ALA A 375 7.20 -4.66 6.92
CA ALA A 375 6.96 -5.08 5.54
C ALA A 375 8.22 -5.71 4.90
N ARG A 376 9.39 -5.13 5.16
CA ARG A 376 10.68 -5.71 4.72
C ARG A 376 10.95 -7.06 5.37
N LEU A 377 10.75 -7.17 6.67
CA LEU A 377 10.93 -8.42 7.41
C LEU A 377 10.04 -9.53 6.86
N GLU A 378 8.74 -9.24 6.70
CA GLU A 378 7.77 -10.20 6.20
C GLU A 378 8.06 -10.58 4.74
N GLY A 379 8.35 -9.63 3.87
CA GLY A 379 8.72 -9.88 2.47
C GLY A 379 9.98 -10.75 2.33
N GLN A 380 11.04 -10.46 3.11
CA GLN A 380 12.28 -11.25 3.11
C GLN A 380 12.02 -12.71 3.50
N ILE A 381 11.26 -12.92 4.59
CA ILE A 381 11.01 -14.26 5.10
C ILE A 381 10.01 -15.00 4.21
N ALA A 382 8.89 -14.38 3.85
CA ALA A 382 7.84 -15.04 3.08
C ALA A 382 8.33 -15.45 1.69
N VAL A 383 8.78 -14.48 0.90
CA VAL A 383 9.19 -14.74 -0.49
C VAL A 383 10.48 -15.54 -0.54
N GLY A 384 11.48 -15.19 0.29
CA GLY A 384 12.75 -15.90 0.34
C GLY A 384 12.60 -17.37 0.76
N SER A 385 11.74 -17.67 1.76
CA SER A 385 11.48 -19.06 2.18
C SER A 385 10.70 -19.83 1.12
N LEU A 386 9.71 -19.20 0.48
CA LEU A 386 8.91 -19.82 -0.58
C LEU A 386 9.79 -20.32 -1.74
N ILE A 387 10.64 -19.45 -2.31
CA ILE A 387 11.48 -19.81 -3.45
C ILE A 387 12.60 -20.78 -3.09
N ARG A 388 13.09 -20.77 -1.85
CA ARG A 388 14.09 -21.72 -1.36
C ARG A 388 13.50 -23.10 -1.08
N ARG A 389 12.29 -23.14 -0.55
CA ARG A 389 11.59 -24.39 -0.23
C ARG A 389 11.14 -25.12 -1.49
N PHE A 390 10.72 -24.39 -2.52
CA PHE A 390 10.13 -24.92 -3.73
C PHE A 390 10.90 -24.44 -4.98
N PRO A 391 12.02 -25.11 -5.34
CA PRO A 391 12.79 -24.75 -6.52
C PRO A 391 12.00 -24.88 -7.83
N ASP A 392 11.07 -25.82 -7.88
CA ASP A 392 10.24 -26.13 -9.05
C ASP A 392 8.90 -25.37 -9.05
N LEU A 393 8.79 -24.28 -8.26
CA LEU A 393 7.60 -23.43 -8.16
C LEU A 393 7.16 -22.94 -9.55
N GLU A 394 5.95 -23.25 -9.97
CA GLU A 394 5.38 -22.87 -11.25
C GLU A 394 3.98 -22.24 -11.11
N LEU A 395 3.61 -21.38 -12.06
CA LEU A 395 2.26 -20.85 -12.15
C LEU A 395 1.28 -21.97 -12.54
N ALA A 396 0.20 -22.14 -11.79
CA ALA A 396 -0.89 -23.04 -12.15
C ALA A 396 -1.83 -22.38 -13.20
N GLU A 397 -1.98 -21.07 -13.14
CA GLU A 397 -2.81 -20.28 -14.06
C GLU A 397 -2.30 -18.82 -14.09
N GLU A 398 -2.63 -18.08 -15.15
CA GLU A 398 -2.26 -16.64 -15.24
C GLU A 398 -3.12 -15.83 -14.26
N PRO A 399 -2.49 -15.04 -13.35
CA PRO A 399 -3.22 -14.30 -12.34
C PRO A 399 -3.88 -13.04 -12.92
N GLN A 400 -4.89 -12.54 -12.19
CA GLN A 400 -5.53 -11.26 -12.49
C GLN A 400 -5.29 -10.26 -11.36
N TYR A 401 -5.03 -9.00 -11.72
CA TYR A 401 -4.98 -7.93 -10.74
C TYR A 401 -6.38 -7.60 -10.22
N ARG A 402 -6.43 -7.14 -8.97
CA ARG A 402 -7.64 -6.60 -8.35
C ARG A 402 -7.96 -5.24 -8.96
N ASP A 403 -9.23 -4.92 -8.97
CA ASP A 403 -9.73 -3.66 -9.46
C ASP A 403 -9.68 -2.60 -8.35
N HIS A 404 -8.47 -2.14 -8.04
CA HIS A 404 -8.13 -1.23 -6.96
C HIS A 404 -7.07 -0.25 -7.44
N PHE A 405 -7.39 1.04 -7.57
CA PHE A 405 -6.50 1.98 -8.26
C PHE A 405 -5.30 2.43 -7.41
N VAL A 406 -5.48 2.69 -6.12
CA VAL A 406 -4.38 3.12 -5.24
C VAL A 406 -3.49 1.94 -4.87
N LEU A 407 -4.10 0.78 -4.56
CA LEU A 407 -3.40 -0.42 -4.13
C LEU A 407 -3.39 -1.49 -5.23
N ARG A 408 -2.22 -1.72 -5.82
CA ARG A 408 -2.03 -2.76 -6.83
C ARG A 408 -1.72 -4.11 -6.18
N GLY A 409 -2.53 -5.12 -6.50
CA GLY A 409 -2.34 -6.49 -6.01
C GLY A 409 -3.14 -7.50 -6.82
N LEU A 410 -2.72 -8.75 -6.77
CA LEU A 410 -3.36 -9.87 -7.44
C LEU A 410 -4.61 -10.33 -6.69
N LYS A 411 -5.62 -10.85 -7.43
CA LYS A 411 -6.80 -11.49 -6.84
C LYS A 411 -6.45 -12.83 -6.20
N SER A 412 -5.58 -13.59 -6.87
CA SER A 412 -5.11 -14.93 -6.53
C SER A 412 -3.81 -15.16 -7.29
N LEU A 413 -2.90 -15.94 -6.71
CA LEU A 413 -1.68 -16.40 -7.38
C LEU A 413 -1.48 -17.88 -7.06
N ARG A 414 -2.13 -18.73 -7.83
CA ARG A 414 -2.03 -20.18 -7.66
C ARG A 414 -0.74 -20.72 -8.25
N VAL A 415 -0.03 -21.50 -7.45
CA VAL A 415 1.23 -22.13 -7.83
C VAL A 415 1.22 -23.61 -7.46
N THR A 416 1.94 -24.42 -8.25
CA THR A 416 2.33 -25.79 -7.92
C THR A 416 3.73 -25.79 -7.31
N VAL A 417 4.00 -26.75 -6.38
CA VAL A 417 5.24 -26.85 -5.62
C VAL A 417 5.87 -28.24 -5.76
#